data_c97ab82f2a97240f4ab50e81606d2fa2
#
_entry.id   c97ab82f2a97240f4ab50e81606d2fa2
#
_cell.length_a   1.000
_cell.length_b   1.000
_cell.length_c   1.000
_cell.angle_alpha   90.00
_cell.angle_beta   90.00
_cell.angle_gamma   90.00
#
_symmetry.space_group_name_H-M   'P 1'
#
loop_
_entity.id
_entity.type
_entity.pdbx_description
1 polymer ?
#
loop_
_entity_poly.entity_id
_entity_poly.type
_entity_poly.pdbx_seq_one_letter_code
_entity_poly.pdbx_strand_id
1 'polypeptide(L)'
;MNFFVYLLKAYPMGNQMRHLFASWVILLVPVLGFSQSTASTAVKPAAGDVAAQAYHEPYRPAFHFSPKEKWMNDPNGMVRYDGVYHLFFQYYPNDIVWGPMHWGHATSKDLVHWQQQPIALYPDNLGYIFSGSAVLDTTNTSGLGQPGNPPLVAIFTHHDPEGEKRHTNDYQNQSLAYSLDKGATWTKYSGNPVLKNPGITDFRDPNVSWFAKGKKWIMTLATKDRISFYSSPDLKSWTKESEFGEGIGAHGGVWECPDLFSFTRKEGDKEKTYWILLVSNNPGGPNGGSGTQYFIGDWDGHTFKTQDKTTRWIDYGPDDYAGVLWNNAGRRRIFLGWMSNWDYATTVPTSTWRNAMTVPRNVFLQDANGKVYLASKPSPEVLSLARRKLRLRHVDVDSSADLSNQLKDDGGKYILDIKGAADQSVAFVFYNAAGERMVFGYNNVKQEYYIDRSASGRTDFHPGFGGIYTAPRISKDPVLNLEFVLDRSSLEVFADGGLTVMTGVFFSQQPLTKLKVNTTDRWTIKELDYAAMASIW
;
A
#
# COMPACT_ATOMS: atom_id res chain seq x y z
N MET A 1 -5.53 -15.01 -17.32
CA MET A 1 -6.82 -15.57 -17.74
C MET A 1 -7.49 -16.18 -16.53
N ASN A 2 -8.42 -15.48 -15.91
CA ASN A 2 -9.30 -15.75 -14.76
C ASN A 2 -9.20 -14.75 -13.62
N PHE A 3 -9.71 -13.55 -13.86
CA PHE A 3 -9.96 -12.57 -12.78
C PHE A 3 -11.41 -12.07 -12.75
N PHE A 4 -12.34 -12.65 -13.54
CA PHE A 4 -13.73 -12.20 -13.59
C PHE A 4 -14.77 -13.33 -13.65
N VAL A 5 -14.51 -14.51 -13.10
CA VAL A 5 -15.53 -15.58 -13.00
C VAL A 5 -15.59 -16.14 -11.58
N TYR A 6 -15.98 -15.30 -10.62
CA TYR A 6 -16.52 -15.77 -9.35
C TYR A 6 -17.74 -14.94 -8.95
N LEU A 7 -18.78 -15.05 -9.77
CA LEU A 7 -20.16 -14.81 -9.34
C LEU A 7 -21.09 -15.67 -10.21
N LEU A 8 -21.77 -16.58 -9.51
CA LEU A 8 -22.85 -17.47 -9.95
C LEU A 8 -22.45 -18.94 -10.16
N LYS A 9 -22.26 -19.66 -9.06
CA LYS A 9 -22.63 -21.08 -8.99
C LYS A 9 -23.97 -21.20 -8.27
N ALA A 10 -25.05 -21.23 -9.04
CA ALA A 10 -26.35 -21.72 -8.63
C ALA A 10 -26.27 -23.23 -8.50
N TYR A 11 -26.65 -23.76 -7.34
CA TYR A 11 -26.86 -25.19 -7.15
C TYR A 11 -28.12 -25.64 -7.91
N PRO A 12 -28.13 -26.79 -8.60
CA PRO A 12 -29.34 -27.33 -9.18
C PRO A 12 -30.13 -28.11 -8.11
N MET A 13 -31.34 -27.66 -7.78
CA MET A 13 -32.33 -28.52 -7.14
C MET A 13 -33.13 -29.27 -8.19
N GLY A 14 -33.18 -30.58 -7.99
CA GLY A 14 -33.81 -31.55 -8.86
C GLY A 14 -35.33 -31.44 -8.93
N ASN A 15 -35.82 -31.85 -10.10
CA ASN A 15 -37.21 -32.10 -10.45
C ASN A 15 -37.87 -33.09 -9.51
N GLN A 16 -39.08 -32.75 -9.06
CA GLN A 16 -40.30 -33.59 -9.18
C GLN A 16 -41.49 -32.89 -8.47
N MET A 17 -42.52 -32.49 -9.13
CA MET A 17 -43.81 -33.14 -9.21
C MET A 17 -44.88 -32.28 -9.90
N ARG A 18 -45.70 -32.98 -10.65
CA ARG A 18 -46.78 -32.54 -11.53
C ARG A 18 -48.08 -32.20 -10.78
N HIS A 19 -48.85 -31.29 -11.43
CA HIS A 19 -50.31 -31.13 -11.48
C HIS A 19 -51.13 -30.82 -10.22
N LEU A 20 -51.82 -29.65 -10.29
CA LEU A 20 -53.32 -29.63 -10.21
C LEU A 20 -53.82 -28.19 -10.47
N PHE A 21 -54.67 -28.05 -11.48
CA PHE A 21 -55.49 -26.87 -11.76
C PHE A 21 -56.61 -26.74 -10.73
N ALA A 22 -56.81 -25.57 -10.15
CA ALA A 22 -58.08 -25.16 -9.57
C ALA A 22 -58.29 -23.66 -9.77
N SER A 23 -59.27 -23.36 -10.58
CA SER A 23 -59.78 -22.01 -10.83
C SER A 23 -60.55 -21.53 -9.60
N TRP A 24 -60.21 -20.35 -9.07
CA TRP A 24 -61.06 -19.61 -8.14
C TRP A 24 -61.34 -18.21 -8.67
N VAL A 25 -62.62 -17.96 -8.88
CA VAL A 25 -63.21 -16.66 -9.16
C VAL A 25 -63.14 -15.82 -7.88
N ILE A 26 -62.49 -14.65 -7.93
CA ILE A 26 -62.51 -13.70 -6.79
C ILE A 26 -63.34 -12.48 -7.18
N LEU A 27 -64.42 -12.27 -6.43
CA LEU A 27 -65.25 -11.07 -6.43
C LEU A 27 -64.45 -9.85 -5.92
N LEU A 28 -64.46 -8.79 -6.69
CA LEU A 28 -63.98 -7.46 -6.31
C LEU A 28 -64.97 -6.80 -5.36
N VAL A 29 -64.54 -6.51 -4.14
CA VAL A 29 -65.17 -5.52 -3.24
C VAL A 29 -64.21 -4.36 -3.05
N PRO A 30 -64.60 -3.12 -3.30
CA PRO A 30 -63.73 -1.97 -3.07
C PRO A 30 -63.77 -1.57 -1.59
N VAL A 31 -62.67 -1.77 -0.88
CA VAL A 31 -62.43 -1.16 0.44
C VAL A 31 -61.63 0.12 0.22
N LEU A 32 -62.26 1.26 0.46
CA LEU A 32 -61.59 2.54 0.59
C LEU A 32 -60.82 2.56 1.93
N GLY A 33 -59.52 2.27 1.83
CA GLY A 33 -58.58 2.41 2.92
C GLY A 33 -57.72 3.67 2.74
N PHE A 34 -57.91 4.66 3.62
CA PHE A 34 -57.00 5.80 3.74
C PHE A 34 -55.65 5.27 4.22
N SER A 35 -54.68 5.19 3.31
CA SER A 35 -53.27 4.98 3.63
C SER A 35 -52.62 6.33 3.90
N GLN A 36 -52.35 6.63 5.16
CA GLN A 36 -51.38 7.68 5.49
C GLN A 36 -49.99 7.18 5.14
N SER A 37 -49.47 7.62 4.02
CA SER A 37 -48.07 7.50 3.64
C SER A 37 -47.23 8.41 4.54
N THR A 38 -46.60 7.83 5.56
CA THR A 38 -45.48 8.49 6.23
C THR A 38 -44.29 8.40 5.28
N ALA A 39 -44.13 9.40 4.42
CA ALA A 39 -42.91 9.62 3.68
C ALA A 39 -41.78 9.91 4.71
N SER A 40 -40.94 8.92 4.98
CA SER A 40 -39.65 9.14 5.63
C SER A 40 -38.83 10.02 4.66
N THR A 41 -38.84 11.30 4.89
CA THR A 41 -37.90 12.23 4.26
C THR A 41 -36.52 11.92 4.83
N ALA A 42 -35.76 11.08 4.13
CA ALA A 42 -34.31 11.02 4.32
C ALA A 42 -33.77 12.42 4.00
N VAL A 43 -33.50 13.20 5.04
CA VAL A 43 -32.84 14.50 4.94
C VAL A 43 -31.45 14.21 4.37
N LYS A 44 -31.23 14.59 3.11
CA LYS A 44 -29.85 14.65 2.59
C LYS A 44 -29.09 15.64 3.46
N PRO A 45 -27.95 15.25 4.09
CA PRO A 45 -27.17 16.19 4.87
C PRO A 45 -26.77 17.37 3.99
N ALA A 46 -26.86 18.58 4.52
CA ALA A 46 -26.45 19.80 3.83
C ALA A 46 -24.95 19.71 3.51
N ALA A 47 -24.53 20.28 2.38
CA ALA A 47 -23.12 20.24 1.94
C ALA A 47 -22.12 20.77 3.00
N GLY A 48 -22.57 21.61 3.93
CA GLY A 48 -21.80 22.09 5.08
C GLY A 48 -21.52 21.01 6.13
N ASP A 49 -22.46 20.08 6.37
CA ASP A 49 -22.30 19.01 7.37
C ASP A 49 -21.34 17.91 6.88
N VAL A 50 -21.28 17.68 5.58
CA VAL A 50 -20.35 16.70 4.98
C VAL A 50 -18.90 17.21 5.06
N ALA A 51 -18.69 18.51 4.88
CA ALA A 51 -17.35 19.10 4.99
C ALA A 51 -16.83 19.12 6.45
N ALA A 52 -17.72 19.27 7.43
CA ALA A 52 -17.38 19.25 8.86
C ALA A 52 -17.10 17.84 9.41
N GLN A 53 -17.52 16.78 8.71
CA GLN A 53 -17.29 15.39 9.10
C GLN A 53 -16.12 14.71 8.38
N ALA A 54 -15.55 15.36 7.36
CA ALA A 54 -14.40 14.81 6.64
C ALA A 54 -13.23 14.54 7.59
N TYR A 55 -12.63 13.35 7.47
CA TYR A 55 -11.53 12.84 8.31
C TYR A 55 -11.89 12.53 9.78
N HIS A 56 -13.18 12.52 10.14
CA HIS A 56 -13.68 12.10 11.46
C HIS A 56 -14.55 10.84 11.41
N GLU A 57 -14.67 10.22 10.25
CA GLU A 57 -15.47 9.02 10.04
C GLU A 57 -14.89 7.83 10.83
N PRO A 58 -15.70 6.80 11.13
CA PRO A 58 -15.21 5.57 11.73
C PRO A 58 -14.04 4.97 10.95
N TYR A 59 -13.05 4.46 11.66
CA TYR A 59 -11.85 3.81 11.12
C TYR A 59 -10.90 4.76 10.35
N ARG A 60 -11.20 6.06 10.26
CA ARG A 60 -10.32 7.03 9.59
C ARG A 60 -8.97 7.08 10.28
N PRO A 61 -7.85 6.81 9.58
CA PRO A 61 -6.52 6.95 10.15
C PRO A 61 -6.30 8.38 10.66
N ALA A 62 -5.58 8.51 11.77
CA ALA A 62 -5.28 9.83 12.34
C ALA A 62 -4.06 10.48 11.70
N PHE A 63 -3.09 9.69 11.23
CA PHE A 63 -1.84 10.23 10.67
C PHE A 63 -1.32 9.47 9.43
N HIS A 64 -2.05 8.48 8.93
CA HIS A 64 -1.79 7.92 7.60
C HIS A 64 -2.57 8.68 6.54
N PHE A 65 -2.00 8.82 5.35
CA PHE A 65 -2.73 9.40 4.23
C PHE A 65 -3.90 8.51 3.83
N SER A 66 -5.08 9.11 3.66
CA SER A 66 -6.27 8.50 3.09
C SER A 66 -6.99 9.53 2.23
N PRO A 67 -7.74 9.13 1.18
CA PRO A 67 -8.44 10.09 0.35
C PRO A 67 -9.55 10.77 1.16
N LYS A 68 -9.87 12.02 0.84
CA LYS A 68 -10.97 12.72 1.50
C LYS A 68 -12.26 11.90 1.44
N GLU A 69 -12.51 11.31 0.30
CA GLU A 69 -13.67 10.46 0.02
C GLU A 69 -13.35 9.47 -1.09
N LYS A 70 -14.19 8.45 -1.27
CA LYS A 70 -14.17 7.51 -2.39
C LYS A 70 -13.01 6.51 -2.35
N TRP A 71 -12.78 5.83 -3.46
CA TRP A 71 -11.80 4.74 -3.59
C TRP A 71 -10.39 5.25 -3.85
N MET A 72 -9.42 4.62 -3.19
CA MET A 72 -7.99 4.79 -3.46
C MET A 72 -7.28 3.43 -3.44
N ASN A 73 -6.30 3.23 -4.34
CA ASN A 73 -5.31 2.16 -4.25
C ASN A 73 -3.90 2.70 -4.53
N ASP A 74 -3.08 2.09 -5.33
CA ASP A 74 -1.65 2.29 -5.55
C ASP A 74 -1.16 3.73 -5.40
N PRO A 75 -0.10 3.98 -4.61
CA PRO A 75 0.68 5.21 -4.75
C PRO A 75 1.42 5.19 -6.09
N ASN A 76 1.37 6.28 -6.82
CA ASN A 76 2.05 6.40 -8.11
C ASN A 76 2.49 7.83 -8.38
N GLY A 77 3.26 8.05 -9.44
CA GLY A 77 3.71 9.37 -9.84
C GLY A 77 4.51 10.13 -8.78
N MET A 78 5.04 9.46 -7.76
CA MET A 78 5.65 10.11 -6.60
C MET A 78 6.94 10.84 -6.99
N VAL A 79 6.96 12.16 -6.83
CA VAL A 79 8.11 13.01 -7.15
C VAL A 79 8.24 14.16 -6.16
N ARG A 80 9.48 14.53 -5.82
CA ARG A 80 9.76 15.72 -5.03
C ARG A 80 10.28 16.83 -5.93
N TYR A 81 9.62 17.99 -5.91
CA TYR A 81 10.07 19.16 -6.66
C TYR A 81 9.87 20.44 -5.85
N ASP A 82 10.88 21.32 -5.87
CA ASP A 82 10.88 22.63 -5.19
C ASP A 82 10.43 22.56 -3.71
N GLY A 83 10.93 21.54 -2.99
CA GLY A 83 10.62 21.33 -1.57
C GLY A 83 9.26 20.68 -1.29
N VAL A 84 8.46 20.40 -2.31
CA VAL A 84 7.14 19.77 -2.20
C VAL A 84 7.22 18.30 -2.63
N TYR A 85 6.66 17.42 -1.83
CA TYR A 85 6.39 16.03 -2.17
C TYR A 85 5.03 15.92 -2.82
N HIS A 86 4.98 15.38 -4.03
CA HIS A 86 3.76 15.04 -4.75
C HIS A 86 3.50 13.56 -4.57
N LEU A 87 2.30 13.22 -4.16
CA LEU A 87 1.74 11.87 -4.10
C LEU A 87 0.57 11.82 -5.05
N PHE A 88 0.68 11.06 -6.13
CA PHE A 88 -0.48 10.68 -6.92
C PHE A 88 -0.91 9.29 -6.50
N PHE A 89 -2.15 8.96 -6.74
CA PHE A 89 -2.71 7.67 -6.35
C PHE A 89 -3.84 7.26 -7.30
N GLN A 90 -4.01 5.97 -7.47
CA GLN A 90 -5.15 5.44 -8.18
C GLN A 90 -6.42 5.87 -7.46
N TYR A 91 -7.33 6.52 -8.15
CA TYR A 91 -8.51 7.15 -7.57
C TYR A 91 -9.76 6.93 -8.42
N TYR A 92 -10.85 6.49 -7.79
CA TYR A 92 -12.16 6.48 -8.43
C TYR A 92 -13.09 7.45 -7.71
N PRO A 93 -13.43 8.60 -8.33
CA PRO A 93 -14.17 9.69 -7.66
C PRO A 93 -15.67 9.45 -7.49
N ASN A 94 -16.22 8.39 -8.11
CA ASN A 94 -17.68 8.21 -8.12
C ASN A 94 -18.16 7.18 -7.11
N ASP A 95 -17.31 6.25 -6.65
CA ASP A 95 -17.70 5.20 -5.72
C ASP A 95 -16.56 4.82 -4.76
N ILE A 96 -16.88 3.97 -3.77
CA ILE A 96 -15.95 3.38 -2.80
C ILE A 96 -15.45 1.99 -3.21
N VAL A 97 -15.65 1.59 -4.46
CA VAL A 97 -15.11 0.37 -5.06
C VAL A 97 -14.23 0.73 -6.24
N TRP A 98 -13.43 -0.21 -6.69
CA TRP A 98 -12.61 -0.04 -7.89
C TRP A 98 -13.48 0.23 -9.13
N GLY A 99 -13.06 1.15 -9.97
CA GLY A 99 -13.79 1.55 -11.18
C GLY A 99 -12.89 2.30 -12.17
N PRO A 100 -13.44 3.14 -13.05
CA PRO A 100 -12.66 3.95 -13.98
C PRO A 100 -11.62 4.81 -13.27
N MET A 101 -10.35 4.36 -13.29
CA MET A 101 -9.27 4.97 -12.54
C MET A 101 -8.83 6.32 -13.10
N HIS A 102 -8.57 7.23 -12.18
CA HIS A 102 -7.96 8.54 -12.35
C HIS A 102 -6.66 8.59 -11.56
N TRP A 103 -5.82 9.59 -11.78
CA TRP A 103 -4.80 9.96 -10.81
C TRP A 103 -5.35 11.02 -9.87
N GLY A 104 -5.67 10.64 -8.62
CA GLY A 104 -5.80 11.57 -7.52
C GLY A 104 -4.46 12.21 -7.22
N HIS A 105 -4.44 13.34 -6.53
CA HIS A 105 -3.23 14.09 -6.22
C HIS A 105 -3.28 14.67 -4.81
N ALA A 106 -2.16 14.57 -4.10
CA ALA A 106 -1.94 15.25 -2.83
C ALA A 106 -0.52 15.79 -2.76
N THR A 107 -0.33 16.85 -1.98
CA THR A 107 0.98 17.49 -1.77
C THR A 107 1.31 17.60 -0.30
N SER A 108 2.60 17.50 0.04
CA SER A 108 3.11 17.72 1.38
C SER A 108 4.50 18.37 1.33
N LYS A 109 4.84 19.16 2.35
CA LYS A 109 6.20 19.69 2.56
C LYS A 109 7.03 18.79 3.48
N ASP A 110 6.37 17.88 4.21
CA ASP A 110 6.97 17.10 5.31
C ASP A 110 6.53 15.63 5.33
N LEU A 111 5.91 15.10 4.25
CA LEU A 111 5.48 13.71 4.12
C LEU A 111 4.35 13.26 5.07
N VAL A 112 3.91 14.08 5.99
CA VAL A 112 2.89 13.71 6.99
C VAL A 112 1.66 14.62 6.93
N HIS A 113 1.82 15.93 6.76
CA HIS A 113 0.70 16.84 6.56
C HIS A 113 0.38 16.96 5.07
N TRP A 114 -0.67 16.28 4.64
CA TRP A 114 -1.08 16.21 3.25
C TRP A 114 -2.24 17.13 2.93
N GLN A 115 -2.16 17.76 1.78
CA GLN A 115 -3.25 18.53 1.20
C GLN A 115 -3.68 17.88 -0.12
N GLN A 116 -4.90 17.34 -0.16
CA GLN A 116 -5.45 16.80 -1.39
C GLN A 116 -5.70 17.92 -2.39
N GLN A 117 -5.25 17.72 -3.61
CA GLN A 117 -5.35 18.63 -4.74
C GLN A 117 -6.47 18.16 -5.69
N PRO A 118 -6.83 18.96 -6.71
CA PRO A 118 -7.66 18.48 -7.81
C PRO A 118 -7.08 17.23 -8.47
N ILE A 119 -7.95 16.40 -9.07
CA ILE A 119 -7.53 15.23 -9.85
C ILE A 119 -6.56 15.68 -10.95
N ALA A 120 -5.40 15.01 -11.03
CA ALA A 120 -4.34 15.36 -11.97
C ALA A 120 -4.60 14.81 -13.38
N LEU A 121 -5.05 13.55 -13.48
CA LEU A 121 -5.30 12.89 -14.76
C LEU A 121 -6.67 12.23 -14.76
N TYR A 122 -7.43 12.49 -15.81
CA TYR A 122 -8.76 11.93 -16.06
C TYR A 122 -8.69 10.88 -17.18
N PRO A 123 -9.54 9.84 -17.16
CA PRO A 123 -9.76 8.98 -18.32
C PRO A 123 -10.07 9.77 -19.59
N ASP A 124 -9.73 9.20 -20.75
CA ASP A 124 -10.07 9.75 -22.07
C ASP A 124 -10.37 8.62 -23.06
N ASN A 125 -10.35 8.96 -24.36
CA ASN A 125 -10.61 8.00 -25.45
C ASN A 125 -9.56 6.87 -25.57
N LEU A 126 -8.39 6.97 -24.90
CA LEU A 126 -7.39 5.91 -24.84
C LEU A 126 -7.61 4.96 -23.66
N GLY A 127 -8.49 5.31 -22.71
CA GLY A 127 -8.87 4.47 -21.59
C GLY A 127 -8.73 5.11 -20.21
N TYR A 128 -8.74 4.25 -19.19
CA TYR A 128 -8.53 4.61 -17.78
C TYR A 128 -7.07 4.95 -17.53
N ILE A 129 -6.80 5.69 -16.45
CA ILE A 129 -5.44 6.08 -16.06
C ILE A 129 -4.95 5.13 -14.98
N PHE A 130 -4.18 4.11 -15.38
CA PHE A 130 -3.55 3.16 -14.47
C PHE A 130 -2.24 3.70 -13.91
N SER A 131 -1.61 2.92 -13.03
CA SER A 131 -0.41 3.32 -12.30
C SER A 131 0.78 3.65 -13.20
N GLY A 132 1.75 4.33 -12.61
CA GLY A 132 2.97 4.77 -13.27
C GLY A 132 3.82 5.64 -12.35
N SER A 133 4.72 6.41 -12.91
CA SER A 133 5.70 7.24 -12.19
C SER A 133 5.74 8.68 -12.71
N ALA A 134 6.42 9.57 -11.98
CA ALA A 134 6.72 10.91 -12.44
C ALA A 134 8.20 11.24 -12.21
N VAL A 135 8.79 12.00 -13.12
CA VAL A 135 10.18 12.45 -13.07
C VAL A 135 10.30 13.94 -13.34
N LEU A 136 11.35 14.55 -12.81
CA LEU A 136 11.76 15.90 -13.18
C LEU A 136 12.79 15.79 -14.32
N ASP A 137 12.44 16.22 -15.52
CA ASP A 137 13.34 16.24 -16.67
C ASP A 137 14.18 17.52 -16.66
N THR A 138 15.18 17.55 -15.77
CA THR A 138 16.00 18.75 -15.48
C THR A 138 16.74 19.32 -16.69
N THR A 139 17.05 18.49 -17.66
CA THR A 139 17.79 18.87 -18.89
C THR A 139 16.87 19.01 -20.09
N ASN A 140 15.56 18.86 -19.89
CA ASN A 140 14.54 18.95 -20.93
C ASN A 140 14.80 18.02 -22.12
N THR A 141 15.22 16.79 -21.83
CA THR A 141 15.48 15.78 -22.87
C THR A 141 14.23 15.46 -23.67
N SER A 142 13.06 15.56 -23.04
CA SER A 142 11.75 15.36 -23.69
C SER A 142 11.37 16.49 -24.64
N GLY A 143 11.98 17.68 -24.49
CA GLY A 143 11.56 18.88 -25.24
C GLY A 143 10.16 19.38 -24.86
N LEU A 144 9.61 18.93 -23.72
CA LEU A 144 8.27 19.35 -23.23
C LEU A 144 8.35 20.59 -22.33
N GLY A 145 9.56 20.95 -21.87
CA GLY A 145 9.82 22.11 -21.03
C GLY A 145 10.02 23.40 -21.82
N GLN A 146 10.25 24.48 -21.06
CA GLN A 146 10.59 25.79 -21.59
C GLN A 146 11.98 26.22 -21.06
N PRO A 147 12.66 27.17 -21.68
CA PRO A 147 13.92 27.68 -21.16
C PRO A 147 13.84 28.11 -19.70
N GLY A 148 14.67 27.53 -18.83
CA GLY A 148 14.63 27.79 -17.38
C GLY A 148 13.47 27.17 -16.59
N ASN A 149 12.57 26.43 -17.25
CA ASN A 149 11.43 25.77 -16.62
C ASN A 149 11.37 24.28 -17.05
N PRO A 150 12.12 23.38 -16.39
CA PRO A 150 12.12 21.96 -16.69
C PRO A 150 10.74 21.33 -16.37
N PRO A 151 10.24 20.41 -17.21
CA PRO A 151 8.94 19.80 -16.99
C PRO A 151 9.01 18.72 -15.90
N LEU A 152 7.95 18.60 -15.12
CA LEU A 152 7.58 17.31 -14.51
C LEU A 152 6.92 16.47 -15.60
N VAL A 153 7.34 15.21 -15.75
CA VAL A 153 6.78 14.29 -16.74
C VAL A 153 6.26 13.06 -16.02
N ALA A 154 4.96 12.81 -16.15
CA ALA A 154 4.31 11.59 -15.71
C ALA A 154 4.31 10.57 -16.85
N ILE A 155 4.65 9.32 -16.53
CA ILE A 155 4.56 8.17 -17.42
C ILE A 155 3.59 7.19 -16.76
N PHE A 156 2.54 6.80 -17.47
CA PHE A 156 1.45 6.00 -16.93
C PHE A 156 0.87 5.04 -17.97
N THR A 157 0.09 4.08 -17.52
CA THR A 157 -0.60 3.17 -18.43
C THR A 157 -2.01 3.68 -18.74
N HIS A 158 -2.32 3.85 -20.03
CA HIS A 158 -3.71 3.85 -20.48
C HIS A 158 -4.23 2.43 -20.57
N HIS A 159 -5.37 2.16 -19.96
CA HIS A 159 -6.05 0.88 -19.98
C HIS A 159 -7.39 1.00 -20.75
N ASP A 160 -7.48 0.37 -21.91
CA ASP A 160 -8.70 0.31 -22.72
C ASP A 160 -9.65 -0.78 -22.18
N PRO A 161 -10.74 -0.43 -21.46
CA PRO A 161 -11.65 -1.43 -20.90
C PRO A 161 -12.44 -2.17 -21.97
N GLU A 162 -12.62 -1.59 -23.14
CA GLU A 162 -13.31 -2.26 -24.25
C GLU A 162 -12.40 -3.28 -24.93
N GLY A 163 -11.09 -2.99 -25.05
CA GLY A 163 -10.08 -3.94 -25.49
C GLY A 163 -9.99 -5.13 -24.55
N GLU A 164 -9.99 -4.91 -23.23
CA GLU A 164 -10.01 -5.98 -22.24
C GLU A 164 -11.25 -6.87 -22.36
N LYS A 165 -12.45 -6.27 -22.48
CA LYS A 165 -13.72 -7.02 -22.69
C LYS A 165 -13.71 -7.86 -23.97
N ARG A 166 -13.06 -7.38 -25.02
CA ARG A 166 -12.86 -8.12 -26.26
C ARG A 166 -11.75 -9.17 -26.19
N HIS A 167 -11.05 -9.27 -25.05
CA HIS A 167 -9.89 -10.16 -24.85
C HIS A 167 -8.77 -9.93 -25.87
N THR A 168 -8.54 -8.68 -26.28
CA THR A 168 -7.34 -8.33 -27.03
C THR A 168 -6.14 -8.34 -26.07
N ASN A 169 -4.92 -8.48 -26.57
CA ASN A 169 -3.72 -8.49 -25.71
C ASN A 169 -3.01 -7.14 -25.70
N ASP A 170 -3.59 -6.09 -26.31
CA ASP A 170 -2.96 -4.79 -26.55
C ASP A 170 -3.71 -3.62 -25.87
N TYR A 171 -4.59 -3.94 -24.92
CA TYR A 171 -5.45 -2.97 -24.24
C TYR A 171 -4.74 -2.07 -23.21
N GLN A 172 -3.46 -2.30 -22.93
CA GLN A 172 -2.65 -1.46 -22.05
C GLN A 172 -1.45 -0.88 -22.79
N ASN A 173 -1.32 0.45 -22.79
CA ASN A 173 -0.26 1.16 -23.52
C ASN A 173 0.33 2.25 -22.63
N GLN A 174 1.64 2.57 -22.78
CA GLN A 174 2.28 3.58 -21.96
C GLN A 174 2.16 4.96 -22.58
N SER A 175 1.81 5.96 -21.78
CA SER A 175 1.51 7.34 -22.19
C SER A 175 2.19 8.35 -21.29
N LEU A 176 2.29 9.60 -21.76
CA LEU A 176 2.87 10.72 -21.03
C LEU A 176 1.85 11.81 -20.74
N ALA A 177 2.05 12.48 -19.62
CA ALA A 177 1.55 13.82 -19.34
C ALA A 177 2.67 14.67 -18.74
N TYR A 178 2.60 15.98 -18.86
CA TYR A 178 3.61 16.88 -18.33
C TYR A 178 3.00 18.10 -17.65
N SER A 179 3.76 18.68 -16.73
CA SER A 179 3.41 19.90 -16.01
C SER A 179 4.54 20.91 -16.13
N LEU A 180 4.17 22.19 -16.37
CA LEU A 180 5.08 23.34 -16.42
C LEU A 180 4.86 24.31 -15.25
N ASP A 181 3.95 24.00 -14.36
CA ASP A 181 3.56 24.77 -13.19
C ASP A 181 3.81 24.02 -11.87
N LYS A 182 4.90 23.27 -11.82
CA LYS A 182 5.34 22.50 -10.65
C LYS A 182 4.33 21.45 -10.17
N GLY A 183 3.58 20.85 -11.10
CA GLY A 183 2.63 19.78 -10.81
C GLY A 183 1.22 20.24 -10.44
N ALA A 184 0.91 21.54 -10.54
CA ALA A 184 -0.43 22.06 -10.28
C ALA A 184 -1.43 21.62 -11.34
N THR A 185 -1.04 21.66 -12.62
CA THR A 185 -1.84 21.15 -13.75
C THR A 185 -1.04 20.25 -14.67
N TRP A 186 -1.73 19.37 -15.38
CA TRP A 186 -1.12 18.36 -16.23
C TRP A 186 -1.72 18.36 -17.63
N THR A 187 -0.87 18.31 -18.63
CA THR A 187 -1.24 18.23 -20.05
C THR A 187 -0.82 16.88 -20.61
N LYS A 188 -1.76 16.09 -21.14
CA LYS A 188 -1.45 14.85 -21.82
C LYS A 188 -0.69 15.10 -23.12
N TYR A 189 0.34 14.33 -23.40
CA TYR A 189 1.13 14.47 -24.61
C TYR A 189 0.32 14.07 -25.83
N SER A 190 0.31 14.90 -26.86
CA SER A 190 -0.49 14.69 -28.07
C SER A 190 -0.05 13.50 -28.93
N GLY A 191 1.18 13.02 -28.72
CA GLY A 191 1.74 11.85 -29.42
C GLY A 191 1.53 10.51 -28.67
N ASN A 192 0.64 10.47 -27.65
CA ASN A 192 0.33 9.24 -26.93
C ASN A 192 -0.36 8.19 -27.82
N PRO A 193 -0.15 6.88 -27.55
CA PRO A 193 0.80 6.31 -26.59
C PRO A 193 2.25 6.36 -27.10
N VAL A 194 3.23 6.55 -26.17
CA VAL A 194 4.67 6.58 -26.47
C VAL A 194 5.31 5.19 -26.51
N LEU A 195 4.70 4.21 -25.87
CA LEU A 195 5.09 2.81 -25.97
C LEU A 195 3.82 1.95 -26.15
N LYS A 196 3.61 1.50 -27.39
CA LYS A 196 2.51 0.61 -27.73
C LYS A 196 2.80 -0.80 -27.23
N ASN A 197 1.76 -1.46 -26.78
CA ASN A 197 1.81 -2.85 -26.33
C ASN A 197 2.10 -3.78 -27.52
N PRO A 198 3.13 -4.63 -27.42
CA PRO A 198 3.46 -5.59 -28.48
C PRO A 198 2.56 -6.86 -28.50
N GLY A 199 1.44 -6.88 -27.80
CA GLY A 199 0.54 -8.02 -27.68
C GLY A 199 0.72 -8.82 -26.39
N ILE A 200 1.12 -8.15 -25.29
CA ILE A 200 1.34 -8.76 -23.96
C ILE A 200 0.15 -8.41 -23.05
N THR A 201 -0.53 -9.41 -22.51
CA THR A 201 -1.51 -9.23 -21.43
C THR A 201 -0.78 -8.70 -20.19
N ASP A 202 -1.40 -7.79 -19.41
CA ASP A 202 -0.81 -7.20 -18.20
C ASP A 202 0.53 -6.46 -18.48
N PHE A 203 0.47 -5.47 -19.36
CA PHE A 203 1.59 -4.63 -19.80
C PHE A 203 1.44 -3.24 -19.20
N ARG A 204 1.81 -3.06 -17.91
CA ARG A 204 1.46 -1.86 -17.14
C ARG A 204 2.48 -1.43 -16.10
N ASP A 205 2.20 -0.31 -15.43
CA ASP A 205 2.89 0.26 -14.28
C ASP A 205 4.33 0.67 -14.59
N PRO A 206 4.55 1.58 -15.56
CA PRO A 206 5.88 2.04 -15.91
C PRO A 206 6.50 2.85 -14.78
N ASN A 207 7.65 2.43 -14.27
CA ASN A 207 8.46 3.22 -13.35
C ASN A 207 9.72 3.68 -14.08
N VAL A 208 9.96 5.00 -14.11
CA VAL A 208 11.02 5.61 -14.90
C VAL A 208 12.00 6.34 -13.99
N SER A 209 13.29 6.14 -14.27
CA SER A 209 14.38 6.84 -13.60
C SER A 209 15.50 7.20 -14.57
N TRP A 210 16.30 8.24 -14.23
CA TRP A 210 17.45 8.64 -15.02
C TRP A 210 18.69 7.80 -14.67
N PHE A 211 19.24 7.10 -15.65
CA PHE A 211 20.50 6.37 -15.52
C PHE A 211 21.68 7.25 -15.96
N ALA A 212 22.29 7.93 -15.01
CA ALA A 212 23.32 8.95 -15.27
C ALA A 212 24.54 8.41 -16.03
N LYS A 213 25.00 7.18 -15.71
CA LYS A 213 26.15 6.55 -16.37
C LYS A 213 25.90 6.31 -17.88
N GLY A 214 24.67 5.95 -18.23
CA GLY A 214 24.26 5.71 -19.61
C GLY A 214 23.68 6.94 -20.30
N LYS A 215 23.45 8.06 -19.57
CA LYS A 215 22.80 9.28 -20.07
C LYS A 215 21.48 8.97 -20.78
N LYS A 216 20.65 8.12 -20.16
CA LYS A 216 19.36 7.67 -20.69
C LYS A 216 18.34 7.44 -19.58
N TRP A 217 17.09 7.53 -19.93
CA TRP A 217 15.98 7.10 -19.07
C TRP A 217 15.85 5.58 -19.12
N ILE A 218 15.55 4.98 -17.98
CA ILE A 218 15.22 3.56 -17.85
C ILE A 218 13.80 3.45 -17.38
N MET A 219 13.01 2.61 -18.04
CA MET A 219 11.68 2.20 -17.60
C MET A 219 11.74 0.75 -17.14
N THR A 220 11.28 0.49 -15.93
CA THR A 220 10.88 -0.84 -15.46
C THR A 220 9.39 -0.97 -15.68
N LEU A 221 8.95 -2.01 -16.38
CA LEU A 221 7.55 -2.22 -16.77
C LEU A 221 7.12 -3.63 -16.42
N ALA A 222 6.00 -3.78 -15.72
CA ALA A 222 5.42 -5.08 -15.44
C ALA A 222 4.81 -5.69 -16.70
N THR A 223 5.14 -6.96 -16.96
CA THR A 223 4.69 -7.72 -18.13
C THR A 223 4.31 -9.14 -17.71
N LYS A 224 3.05 -9.33 -17.30
CA LYS A 224 2.54 -10.56 -16.67
C LYS A 224 3.24 -10.87 -15.35
N ASP A 225 4.10 -11.87 -15.37
CA ASP A 225 4.89 -12.40 -14.25
C ASP A 225 6.39 -12.09 -14.39
N ARG A 226 6.73 -11.00 -15.11
CA ARG A 226 8.10 -10.55 -15.42
C ARG A 226 8.20 -9.04 -15.39
N ILE A 227 9.43 -8.55 -15.37
CA ILE A 227 9.74 -7.14 -15.60
C ILE A 227 10.47 -7.02 -16.92
N SER A 228 9.96 -6.16 -17.80
CA SER A 228 10.67 -5.73 -19.01
C SER A 228 11.35 -4.40 -18.75
N PHE A 229 12.60 -4.28 -19.18
CA PHE A 229 13.36 -3.04 -19.13
C PHE A 229 13.41 -2.39 -20.50
N TYR A 230 13.18 -1.08 -20.51
CA TYR A 230 13.29 -0.24 -21.71
C TYR A 230 14.21 0.94 -21.42
N SER A 231 14.83 1.49 -22.47
CA SER A 231 15.57 2.74 -22.38
C SER A 231 15.09 3.77 -23.39
N SER A 232 15.26 5.05 -23.05
CA SER A 232 14.87 6.16 -23.89
C SER A 232 15.85 7.33 -23.75
N PRO A 233 16.19 8.04 -24.83
CA PRO A 233 16.94 9.29 -24.76
C PRO A 233 16.03 10.47 -24.39
N ASP A 234 14.71 10.40 -24.60
CA ASP A 234 13.79 11.53 -24.69
C ASP A 234 12.43 11.30 -24.03
N LEU A 235 12.22 10.22 -23.26
CA LEU A 235 10.96 9.79 -22.66
C LEU A 235 9.84 9.43 -23.65
N LYS A 236 10.04 9.64 -24.94
CA LYS A 236 9.03 9.44 -26.00
C LYS A 236 9.31 8.23 -26.88
N SER A 237 10.59 7.92 -27.08
CA SER A 237 11.07 6.83 -27.94
C SER A 237 11.70 5.76 -27.07
N TRP A 238 11.13 4.56 -27.01
CA TRP A 238 11.54 3.50 -26.11
C TRP A 238 12.08 2.29 -26.86
N THR A 239 13.25 1.79 -26.41
CA THR A 239 13.87 0.57 -26.91
C THR A 239 13.90 -0.48 -25.82
N LYS A 240 13.44 -1.70 -26.11
CA LYS A 240 13.51 -2.82 -25.17
C LYS A 240 14.96 -3.26 -24.97
N GLU A 241 15.38 -3.40 -23.71
CA GLU A 241 16.73 -3.80 -23.33
C GLU A 241 16.78 -5.28 -22.91
N SER A 242 15.96 -5.69 -21.95
CA SER A 242 15.96 -7.06 -21.39
C SER A 242 14.69 -7.36 -20.63
N GLU A 243 14.65 -8.57 -20.06
CA GLU A 243 13.61 -9.02 -19.12
C GLU A 243 14.25 -9.64 -17.87
N PHE A 244 13.46 -9.68 -16.79
CA PHE A 244 13.82 -10.31 -15.52
C PHE A 244 12.60 -11.03 -14.93
N GLY A 245 12.83 -12.14 -14.22
CA GLY A 245 11.83 -12.81 -13.41
C GLY A 245 11.58 -14.27 -13.79
N GLU A 246 12.15 -14.78 -14.89
CA GLU A 246 11.94 -16.19 -15.28
C GLU A 246 12.49 -17.14 -14.22
N GLY A 247 11.57 -17.87 -13.53
CA GLY A 247 11.93 -18.83 -12.50
C GLY A 247 12.59 -18.21 -11.24
N ILE A 248 12.41 -16.92 -10.99
CA ILE A 248 12.96 -16.20 -9.85
C ILE A 248 11.85 -15.37 -9.19
N GLY A 249 11.69 -15.49 -7.88
CA GLY A 249 10.68 -14.78 -7.11
C GLY A 249 9.37 -15.54 -6.98
N ALA A 250 8.36 -14.88 -6.43
CA ALA A 250 7.00 -15.40 -6.31
C ALA A 250 6.24 -15.24 -7.62
N HIS A 251 5.59 -16.29 -8.08
CA HIS A 251 4.84 -16.38 -9.32
C HIS A 251 3.40 -16.89 -9.09
N GLY A 252 2.77 -16.47 -8.00
CA GLY A 252 1.38 -16.86 -7.69
C GLY A 252 0.33 -16.07 -8.47
N GLY A 253 0.72 -14.95 -9.07
CA GLY A 253 -0.19 -14.02 -9.74
C GLY A 253 0.51 -13.11 -10.75
N VAL A 254 -0.07 -11.93 -10.94
CA VAL A 254 0.47 -10.89 -11.84
C VAL A 254 1.50 -10.05 -11.10
N TRP A 255 2.58 -9.71 -11.77
CA TRP A 255 3.57 -8.74 -11.29
C TRP A 255 3.13 -7.32 -11.64
N GLU A 256 3.26 -6.40 -10.66
CA GLU A 256 2.79 -5.02 -10.76
C GLU A 256 3.77 -4.05 -10.09
N CYS A 257 3.64 -2.78 -10.38
CA CYS A 257 4.30 -1.65 -9.71
C CYS A 257 5.81 -1.87 -9.46
N PRO A 258 6.62 -2.13 -10.50
CA PRO A 258 8.05 -2.34 -10.31
C PRO A 258 8.77 -1.03 -9.98
N ASP A 259 9.86 -1.09 -9.19
CA ASP A 259 10.74 0.07 -8.95
C ASP A 259 12.20 -0.38 -8.90
N LEU A 260 13.06 0.30 -9.69
CA LEU A 260 14.49 0.00 -9.78
C LEU A 260 15.33 1.18 -9.25
N PHE A 261 16.05 0.96 -8.15
CA PHE A 261 16.90 1.97 -7.54
C PHE A 261 18.19 1.37 -6.97
N SER A 262 19.10 2.22 -6.49
CA SER A 262 20.39 1.74 -5.98
C SER A 262 20.82 2.40 -4.68
N PHE A 263 21.70 1.66 -3.98
CA PHE A 263 22.52 2.15 -2.88
C PHE A 263 24.00 1.95 -3.20
N THR A 264 24.81 2.95 -2.89
CA THR A 264 26.28 2.83 -2.94
C THR A 264 26.80 2.95 -1.52
N ARG A 265 27.60 1.97 -1.07
CA ARG A 265 28.27 1.97 0.23
C ARG A 265 29.73 1.55 0.11
N LYS A 266 30.55 1.93 1.09
CA LYS A 266 31.92 1.46 1.20
C LYS A 266 31.95 0.05 1.77
N GLU A 267 32.73 -0.83 1.13
CA GLU A 267 33.08 -2.17 1.62
C GLU A 267 34.61 -2.28 1.63
N GLY A 268 35.21 -2.06 2.81
CA GLY A 268 36.65 -1.81 2.92
C GLY A 268 37.04 -0.53 2.19
N ASP A 269 38.04 -0.61 1.29
CA ASP A 269 38.51 0.53 0.51
C ASP A 269 37.76 0.76 -0.82
N LYS A 270 36.78 -0.07 -1.14
CA LYS A 270 36.03 -0.02 -2.40
C LYS A 270 34.60 0.44 -2.19
N GLU A 271 34.09 1.20 -3.17
CA GLU A 271 32.66 1.47 -3.28
C GLU A 271 31.98 0.31 -4.02
N LYS A 272 30.85 -0.15 -3.46
CA LYS A 272 30.00 -1.14 -4.09
C LYS A 272 28.58 -0.60 -4.20
N THR A 273 28.03 -0.72 -5.39
CA THR A 273 26.63 -0.35 -5.69
C THR A 273 25.78 -1.60 -5.71
N TYR A 274 24.70 -1.57 -4.95
CA TYR A 274 23.65 -2.58 -4.91
C TYR A 274 22.42 -2.04 -5.59
N TRP A 275 21.93 -2.72 -6.58
CA TRP A 275 20.68 -2.40 -7.22
C TRP A 275 19.53 -3.21 -6.59
N ILE A 276 18.43 -2.53 -6.36
CA ILE A 276 17.22 -3.12 -5.77
C ILE A 276 16.12 -3.02 -6.82
N LEU A 277 15.43 -4.13 -7.02
CA LEU A 277 14.20 -4.19 -7.81
C LEU A 277 13.06 -4.61 -6.88
N LEU A 278 12.09 -3.71 -6.68
CA LEU A 278 10.81 -4.03 -6.04
C LEU A 278 9.84 -4.54 -7.09
N VAL A 279 8.98 -5.47 -6.70
CA VAL A 279 7.91 -6.01 -7.57
C VAL A 279 6.75 -6.44 -6.70
N SER A 280 5.59 -5.88 -6.92
CA SER A 280 4.34 -6.33 -6.29
C SER A 280 3.81 -7.57 -7.01
N ASN A 281 3.19 -8.50 -6.28
CA ASN A 281 2.64 -9.74 -6.81
C ASN A 281 1.28 -10.03 -6.16
N ASN A 282 0.26 -10.28 -6.98
CA ASN A 282 -1.09 -10.56 -6.52
C ASN A 282 -1.83 -11.55 -7.46
N PRO A 283 -2.37 -12.68 -6.92
CA PRO A 283 -2.13 -13.22 -5.57
C PRO A 283 -0.74 -13.83 -5.44
N GLY A 284 -0.39 -14.27 -4.24
CA GLY A 284 0.85 -14.98 -3.96
C GLY A 284 1.84 -14.21 -3.08
N GLY A 285 1.34 -13.27 -2.28
CA GLY A 285 2.07 -12.61 -1.20
C GLY A 285 2.52 -13.57 -0.09
N PRO A 286 3.25 -13.10 0.93
CA PRO A 286 3.90 -13.97 1.93
C PRO A 286 2.90 -14.78 2.77
N ASN A 287 1.68 -14.27 2.92
CA ASN A 287 0.57 -14.94 3.63
C ASN A 287 -0.65 -15.17 2.70
N GLY A 288 -0.44 -15.25 1.39
CA GLY A 288 -1.49 -15.23 0.37
C GLY A 288 -1.92 -13.79 0.04
N GLY A 289 -2.79 -13.61 -0.99
CA GLY A 289 -3.22 -12.29 -1.42
C GLY A 289 -2.07 -11.43 -1.97
N SER A 290 -2.08 -10.15 -1.65
CA SER A 290 -1.16 -9.14 -2.17
C SER A 290 0.15 -9.08 -1.38
N GLY A 291 1.28 -8.76 -2.04
CA GLY A 291 2.56 -8.52 -1.36
C GLY A 291 3.60 -7.93 -2.31
N THR A 292 4.60 -7.21 -1.76
CA THR A 292 5.69 -6.60 -2.53
C THR A 292 7.01 -7.29 -2.21
N GLN A 293 7.55 -8.05 -3.19
CA GLN A 293 8.85 -8.71 -3.10
C GLN A 293 9.98 -7.79 -3.56
N TYR A 294 11.22 -8.10 -3.14
CA TYR A 294 12.39 -7.40 -3.62
C TYR A 294 13.55 -8.31 -3.98
N PHE A 295 14.36 -7.83 -4.90
CA PHE A 295 15.58 -8.47 -5.35
C PHE A 295 16.76 -7.53 -5.17
N ILE A 296 17.91 -8.07 -4.70
CA ILE A 296 19.18 -7.35 -4.63
C ILE A 296 20.10 -7.92 -5.69
N GLY A 297 20.66 -7.06 -6.53
CA GLY A 297 21.48 -7.49 -7.66
C GLY A 297 22.37 -6.40 -8.23
N ASP A 298 22.75 -6.60 -9.47
CA ASP A 298 23.58 -5.71 -10.27
C ASP A 298 22.78 -5.23 -11.50
N TRP A 299 23.00 -3.98 -11.90
CA TRP A 299 22.44 -3.37 -13.09
C TRP A 299 23.54 -2.74 -13.94
N ASP A 300 23.67 -3.14 -15.19
CA ASP A 300 24.70 -2.66 -16.11
C ASP A 300 24.21 -1.53 -17.06
N GLY A 301 22.95 -1.14 -16.95
CA GLY A 301 22.30 -0.19 -17.85
C GLY A 301 21.41 -0.86 -18.90
N HIS A 302 21.41 -2.19 -18.95
CA HIS A 302 20.66 -3.00 -19.89
C HIS A 302 19.98 -4.20 -19.21
N THR A 303 20.66 -4.86 -18.27
CA THR A 303 20.20 -6.12 -17.67
C THR A 303 20.33 -6.05 -16.15
N PHE A 304 19.26 -6.45 -15.44
CA PHE A 304 19.30 -6.72 -14.01
C PHE A 304 19.64 -8.18 -13.75
N LYS A 305 20.61 -8.44 -12.86
CA LYS A 305 21.04 -9.80 -12.48
C LYS A 305 21.10 -9.95 -10.97
N THR A 306 20.58 -11.04 -10.44
CA THR A 306 20.72 -11.41 -9.03
C THR A 306 21.33 -12.79 -8.88
N GLN A 307 22.17 -12.98 -7.86
CA GLN A 307 22.70 -14.30 -7.45
C GLN A 307 21.80 -14.96 -6.40
N ASP A 308 21.07 -14.18 -5.62
CA ASP A 308 20.17 -14.70 -4.58
C ASP A 308 18.76 -14.87 -5.15
N LYS A 309 18.35 -16.13 -5.27
CA LYS A 309 17.03 -16.53 -5.78
C LYS A 309 15.98 -16.64 -4.67
N THR A 310 16.33 -16.32 -3.42
CA THR A 310 15.40 -16.37 -2.29
C THR A 310 14.36 -15.27 -2.43
N THR A 311 13.08 -15.62 -2.42
CA THR A 311 12.00 -14.63 -2.37
C THR A 311 12.03 -13.89 -1.04
N ARG A 312 12.09 -12.58 -1.09
CA ARG A 312 12.09 -11.69 0.08
C ARG A 312 11.03 -10.63 -0.08
N TRP A 313 10.40 -10.25 1.00
CA TRP A 313 9.31 -9.29 1.01
C TRP A 313 9.74 -8.05 1.79
N ILE A 314 9.31 -6.88 1.31
CA ILE A 314 9.54 -5.62 2.01
C ILE A 314 8.65 -5.51 3.26
N ASP A 315 7.51 -6.18 3.20
CA ASP A 315 6.53 -6.33 4.28
C ASP A 315 5.95 -7.75 4.23
N TYR A 316 5.87 -8.40 5.37
CA TYR A 316 5.32 -9.76 5.52
C TYR A 316 3.87 -9.73 6.06
N GLY A 317 3.36 -8.57 6.43
CA GLY A 317 1.96 -8.39 6.80
C GLY A 317 1.02 -8.57 5.61
N PRO A 318 -0.28 -8.65 5.86
CA PRO A 318 -1.26 -8.79 4.79
C PRO A 318 -1.55 -7.48 4.03
N ASP A 319 -1.15 -6.30 4.55
CA ASP A 319 -1.67 -5.03 4.08
C ASP A 319 -0.56 -4.01 3.70
N ASP A 320 0.31 -4.38 2.78
CA ASP A 320 1.27 -3.48 2.11
C ASP A 320 1.47 -3.95 0.67
N TYR A 321 0.97 -3.17 -0.29
CA TYR A 321 1.01 -3.51 -1.72
C TYR A 321 1.33 -2.31 -2.60
N ALA A 322 1.76 -2.58 -3.84
CA ALA A 322 2.01 -1.60 -4.90
C ALA A 322 2.98 -0.47 -4.49
N GLY A 323 3.81 -0.72 -3.46
CA GLY A 323 4.68 0.29 -2.90
C GLY A 323 5.87 0.62 -3.80
N VAL A 324 6.14 1.92 -3.95
CA VAL A 324 7.23 2.51 -4.75
C VAL A 324 7.88 3.68 -4.01
N LEU A 325 8.97 4.21 -4.58
CA LEU A 325 9.74 5.30 -3.98
C LEU A 325 9.43 6.66 -4.61
N TRP A 326 9.70 7.74 -3.84
CA TRP A 326 9.72 9.09 -4.39
C TRP A 326 10.93 9.33 -5.29
N ASN A 327 10.68 9.70 -6.54
CA ASN A 327 11.70 10.25 -7.41
C ASN A 327 12.17 11.63 -6.91
N ASN A 328 13.43 11.96 -7.20
CA ASN A 328 14.06 13.26 -6.87
C ASN A 328 14.06 13.61 -5.36
N ALA A 329 14.00 12.62 -4.45
CA ALA A 329 14.09 12.82 -3.00
C ALA A 329 15.54 12.96 -2.47
N GLY A 330 16.49 13.25 -3.34
CA GLY A 330 17.91 13.38 -3.02
C GLY A 330 18.55 12.03 -2.72
N ARG A 331 19.29 11.96 -1.60
CA ARG A 331 19.95 10.69 -1.19
C ARG A 331 19.01 9.72 -0.46
N ARG A 332 17.84 10.20 -0.02
CA ARG A 332 16.86 9.37 0.68
C ARG A 332 16.15 8.44 -0.31
N ARG A 333 15.85 7.26 0.17
CA ARG A 333 14.97 6.30 -0.50
C ARG A 333 13.74 6.17 0.37
N ILE A 334 12.69 6.89 -0.01
CA ILE A 334 11.44 6.99 0.77
C ILE A 334 10.40 6.17 0.05
N PHE A 335 9.94 5.12 0.70
CA PHE A 335 8.93 4.16 0.22
C PHE A 335 7.57 4.51 0.81
N LEU A 336 6.52 4.25 0.04
CA LEU A 336 5.12 4.29 0.48
C LEU A 336 4.37 3.16 -0.22
N GLY A 337 3.57 2.41 0.53
CA GLY A 337 2.72 1.34 0.00
C GLY A 337 1.23 1.63 0.17
N TRP A 338 0.41 0.96 -0.62
CA TRP A 338 -1.03 0.90 -0.40
C TRP A 338 -1.34 -0.04 0.76
N MET A 339 -1.90 0.51 1.84
CA MET A 339 -2.19 -0.22 3.07
C MET A 339 -3.55 -0.92 2.95
N SER A 340 -3.57 -1.98 2.17
CA SER A 340 -4.72 -2.86 1.94
C SER A 340 -4.30 -4.15 1.22
N ASN A 341 -5.28 -4.99 0.85
CA ASN A 341 -5.10 -6.25 0.14
C ASN A 341 -6.24 -6.46 -0.85
N TRP A 342 -5.93 -6.88 -2.07
CA TRP A 342 -6.93 -7.10 -3.12
C TRP A 342 -7.99 -8.15 -2.76
N ASP A 343 -7.69 -9.08 -1.84
CA ASP A 343 -8.66 -10.09 -1.41
C ASP A 343 -9.93 -9.46 -0.82
N TYR A 344 -9.80 -8.33 -0.10
CA TYR A 344 -10.93 -7.71 0.63
C TYR A 344 -11.04 -6.19 0.51
N ALA A 345 -10.17 -5.53 -0.21
CA ALA A 345 -10.13 -4.07 -0.28
C ALA A 345 -11.47 -3.42 -0.64
N THR A 346 -12.26 -4.07 -1.50
CA THR A 346 -13.58 -3.58 -1.95
C THR A 346 -14.70 -3.76 -0.92
N THR A 347 -14.48 -4.58 0.11
CA THR A 347 -15.50 -4.97 1.10
C THR A 347 -15.24 -4.47 2.51
N VAL A 348 -14.08 -3.82 2.78
CA VAL A 348 -13.77 -3.26 4.10
C VAL A 348 -14.88 -2.32 4.59
N PRO A 349 -15.16 -2.27 5.93
CA PRO A 349 -16.37 -1.66 6.48
C PRO A 349 -16.31 -0.12 6.58
N THR A 350 -15.69 0.55 5.62
CA THR A 350 -15.72 2.01 5.48
C THR A 350 -16.84 2.42 4.52
N SER A 351 -17.40 3.62 4.64
CA SER A 351 -18.62 4.02 3.94
C SER A 351 -18.47 5.20 2.99
N THR A 352 -17.66 6.18 3.32
CA THR A 352 -17.48 7.41 2.54
C THR A 352 -16.14 7.47 1.81
N TRP A 353 -15.17 6.78 2.35
CA TRP A 353 -13.79 6.66 1.85
C TRP A 353 -13.35 5.20 1.90
N ARG A 354 -12.33 4.85 1.15
CA ARG A 354 -11.79 3.49 1.18
C ARG A 354 -10.29 3.47 0.93
N ASN A 355 -9.60 2.72 1.82
CA ASN A 355 -8.17 2.45 1.86
C ASN A 355 -7.30 3.63 2.30
N ALA A 356 -6.06 3.34 2.63
CA ALA A 356 -5.05 4.30 3.10
C ALA A 356 -3.67 3.92 2.54
N MET A 357 -2.68 4.78 2.76
CA MET A 357 -1.26 4.47 2.54
C MET A 357 -0.61 4.07 3.87
N THR A 358 0.49 3.30 3.81
CA THR A 358 1.39 3.07 4.96
C THR A 358 1.99 4.39 5.45
N VAL A 359 2.67 4.42 6.60
CA VAL A 359 3.55 5.56 6.88
C VAL A 359 4.67 5.62 5.83
N PRO A 360 5.17 6.83 5.47
CA PRO A 360 6.37 6.93 4.65
C PRO A 360 7.55 6.28 5.38
N ARG A 361 8.28 5.39 4.67
CA ARG A 361 9.38 4.61 5.23
C ARG A 361 10.69 4.96 4.54
N ASN A 362 11.75 5.20 5.32
CA ASN A 362 13.10 5.21 4.77
C ASN A 362 13.55 3.75 4.57
N VAL A 363 13.91 3.38 3.34
CA VAL A 363 14.52 2.08 3.05
C VAL A 363 16.04 2.21 2.98
N PHE A 364 16.75 1.17 3.42
CA PHE A 364 18.21 1.13 3.49
C PHE A 364 18.73 -0.29 3.47
N LEU A 365 20.04 -0.47 3.21
CA LEU A 365 20.67 -1.76 3.29
C LEU A 365 21.12 -2.08 4.73
N GLN A 366 20.80 -3.28 5.20
CA GLN A 366 21.23 -3.79 6.50
C GLN A 366 21.88 -5.17 6.34
N ASP A 367 23.02 -5.37 6.99
CA ASP A 367 23.66 -6.67 7.04
C ASP A 367 23.08 -7.50 8.18
N ALA A 368 22.73 -8.74 7.89
CA ALA A 368 22.29 -9.73 8.85
C ALA A 368 22.74 -11.12 8.42
N ASN A 369 23.30 -11.93 9.36
CA ASN A 369 23.71 -13.32 9.11
C ASN A 369 24.61 -13.50 7.89
N GLY A 370 25.51 -12.54 7.62
CA GLY A 370 26.44 -12.58 6.48
C GLY A 370 25.81 -12.28 5.11
N LYS A 371 24.57 -11.78 5.09
CA LYS A 371 23.85 -11.37 3.89
C LYS A 371 23.40 -9.91 3.99
N VAL A 372 23.21 -9.29 2.82
CA VAL A 372 22.61 -7.95 2.70
C VAL A 372 21.11 -8.09 2.54
N TYR A 373 20.35 -7.27 3.26
CA TYR A 373 18.89 -7.17 3.19
C TYR A 373 18.48 -5.72 2.89
N LEU A 374 17.32 -5.56 2.28
CA LEU A 374 16.60 -4.29 2.28
C LEU A 374 15.79 -4.22 3.57
N ALA A 375 16.03 -3.19 4.37
CA ALA A 375 15.30 -2.91 5.60
C ALA A 375 14.57 -1.58 5.48
N SER A 376 13.54 -1.37 6.30
CA SER A 376 12.79 -0.12 6.30
C SER A 376 12.41 0.31 7.72
N LYS A 377 12.29 1.65 7.92
CA LYS A 377 11.81 2.26 9.16
C LYS A 377 10.90 3.44 8.85
N PRO A 378 9.98 3.81 9.76
CA PRO A 378 9.23 5.05 9.61
C PRO A 378 10.15 6.22 9.32
N SER A 379 9.77 7.08 8.40
CA SER A 379 10.52 8.31 8.14
C SER A 379 10.51 9.21 9.38
N PRO A 380 11.60 9.93 9.67
CA PRO A 380 11.71 10.78 10.88
C PRO A 380 10.60 11.82 11.00
N GLU A 381 10.01 12.23 9.91
CA GLU A 381 8.89 13.16 9.84
C GLU A 381 7.65 12.62 10.57
N VAL A 382 7.44 11.31 10.57
CA VAL A 382 6.33 10.69 11.34
C VAL A 382 6.49 10.95 12.82
N LEU A 383 7.72 10.89 13.35
CA LEU A 383 8.01 11.18 14.76
C LEU A 383 7.81 12.66 15.13
N SER A 384 7.75 13.57 14.16
CA SER A 384 7.46 14.99 14.43
C SER A 384 6.03 15.21 14.94
N LEU A 385 5.14 14.24 14.73
CA LEU A 385 3.75 14.26 15.23
C LEU A 385 3.65 13.90 16.72
N ALA A 386 4.75 13.51 17.37
CA ALA A 386 4.76 13.11 18.77
C ALA A 386 4.44 14.28 19.70
N ARG A 387 3.35 14.15 20.49
CA ARG A 387 2.90 15.16 21.47
C ARG A 387 3.39 14.88 22.89
N ARG A 388 3.35 13.62 23.30
CA ARG A 388 3.74 13.18 24.64
C ARG A 388 4.67 11.99 24.51
N LYS A 389 5.78 12.03 25.23
CA LYS A 389 6.77 10.93 25.27
C LYS A 389 6.88 10.39 26.67
N LEU A 390 7.04 9.07 26.79
CA LEU A 390 7.31 8.37 28.03
C LEU A 390 8.43 7.37 27.78
N ARG A 391 9.31 7.22 28.75
CA ARG A 391 10.37 6.21 28.73
C ARG A 391 10.32 5.39 30.01
N LEU A 392 10.23 4.08 29.86
CA LEU A 392 10.32 3.11 30.95
C LEU A 392 11.56 2.23 30.74
N ARG A 393 12.13 1.77 31.86
CA ARG A 393 13.31 0.92 31.89
C ARG A 393 13.05 -0.23 32.86
N HIS A 394 13.52 -1.46 32.49
CA HIS A 394 13.48 -2.62 33.35
C HIS A 394 12.09 -2.90 33.92
N VAL A 395 11.09 -3.07 33.04
CA VAL A 395 9.74 -3.46 33.43
C VAL A 395 9.66 -4.99 33.40
N ASP A 396 9.48 -5.58 34.57
CA ASP A 396 9.32 -7.02 34.69
C ASP A 396 7.90 -7.46 34.30
N VAL A 397 7.81 -8.56 33.58
CA VAL A 397 6.59 -9.22 33.14
C VAL A 397 6.61 -10.63 33.69
N ASP A 398 5.89 -10.88 34.75
CA ASP A 398 5.71 -12.21 35.33
C ASP A 398 4.50 -12.88 34.67
N SER A 399 4.72 -13.60 33.56
CA SER A 399 3.73 -14.18 32.66
C SER A 399 2.80 -13.15 31.96
N SER A 400 2.48 -12.01 32.61
CA SER A 400 1.61 -10.99 32.06
C SER A 400 1.82 -9.64 32.76
N ALA A 401 1.83 -8.54 32.01
CA ALA A 401 1.82 -7.16 32.54
C ALA A 401 0.87 -6.28 31.72
N ASP A 402 0.00 -5.54 32.38
CA ASP A 402 -0.85 -4.52 31.78
C ASP A 402 -0.17 -3.16 31.91
N LEU A 403 0.21 -2.55 30.78
CA LEU A 403 0.92 -1.26 30.72
C LEU A 403 -0.03 -0.08 30.45
N SER A 404 -1.33 -0.30 30.40
CA SER A 404 -2.32 0.72 30.00
C SER A 404 -2.30 1.95 30.89
N ASN A 405 -2.13 1.76 32.20
CA ASN A 405 -2.07 2.87 33.16
C ASN A 405 -0.80 3.72 33.02
N GLN A 406 0.31 3.12 32.63
CA GLN A 406 1.58 3.82 32.39
C GLN A 406 1.53 4.63 31.09
N LEU A 407 0.98 4.05 30.03
CA LEU A 407 0.93 4.69 28.71
C LEU A 407 -0.11 5.82 28.67
N LYS A 408 -1.22 5.68 29.38
CA LYS A 408 -2.33 6.67 29.44
C LYS A 408 -2.70 7.15 28.02
N ASP A 409 -2.89 6.20 27.12
CA ASP A 409 -3.26 6.50 25.74
C ASP A 409 -4.69 7.05 25.69
N ASP A 410 -4.89 8.09 24.91
CA ASP A 410 -6.15 8.83 24.79
C ASP A 410 -6.84 8.67 23.42
N GLY A 411 -6.39 7.73 22.59
CA GLY A 411 -7.02 7.60 21.28
C GLY A 411 -6.50 6.50 20.37
N GLY A 412 -5.71 5.56 20.88
CA GLY A 412 -5.21 4.42 20.11
C GLY A 412 -4.33 4.83 18.92
N LYS A 413 -3.44 5.80 19.14
CA LYS A 413 -2.52 6.32 18.11
C LYS A 413 -1.18 6.72 18.71
N TYR A 414 -0.18 5.86 18.51
CA TYR A 414 1.15 6.07 19.09
C TYR A 414 2.23 5.27 18.37
N ILE A 415 3.47 5.65 18.62
CA ILE A 415 4.65 4.87 18.32
C ILE A 415 5.21 4.32 19.62
N LEU A 416 5.62 3.04 19.60
CA LEU A 416 6.12 2.31 20.74
C LEU A 416 7.35 1.52 20.34
N ASP A 417 8.51 1.87 20.92
CA ASP A 417 9.75 1.12 20.78
C ASP A 417 9.96 0.23 22.00
N ILE A 418 10.21 -1.06 21.76
CA ILE A 418 10.46 -2.03 22.84
C ILE A 418 11.72 -2.83 22.55
N LYS A 419 12.54 -3.01 23.60
CA LYS A 419 13.68 -3.93 23.61
C LYS A 419 13.57 -4.92 24.74
N GLY A 420 13.85 -6.19 24.45
CA GLY A 420 13.88 -7.27 25.43
C GLY A 420 14.68 -8.47 24.92
N ALA A 421 14.87 -9.49 25.73
CA ALA A 421 15.57 -10.68 25.28
C ALA A 421 14.74 -11.52 24.30
N ALA A 422 15.41 -12.15 23.34
CA ALA A 422 14.78 -13.04 22.35
C ALA A 422 14.85 -14.52 22.79
N ASP A 423 14.80 -14.78 24.07
CA ASP A 423 15.01 -16.09 24.69
C ASP A 423 13.71 -16.86 24.95
N GLN A 424 12.56 -16.21 24.83
CA GLN A 424 11.24 -16.82 24.97
C GLN A 424 10.20 -16.15 24.09
N SER A 425 9.01 -16.77 24.02
CA SER A 425 7.87 -16.20 23.28
C SER A 425 7.24 -15.05 24.05
N VAL A 426 6.89 -13.99 23.32
CA VAL A 426 6.24 -12.80 23.87
C VAL A 426 5.13 -12.33 22.93
N ALA A 427 4.01 -11.85 23.50
CA ALA A 427 2.89 -11.29 22.75
C ALA A 427 2.48 -9.92 23.32
N PHE A 428 2.31 -8.95 22.43
CA PHE A 428 1.83 -7.61 22.70
C PHE A 428 0.37 -7.55 22.25
N VAL A 429 -0.53 -7.35 23.19
CA VAL A 429 -1.99 -7.33 22.98
C VAL A 429 -2.46 -5.89 23.08
N PHE A 430 -2.77 -5.29 21.94
CA PHE A 430 -3.41 -3.98 21.83
C PHE A 430 -4.92 -4.21 21.89
N TYR A 431 -5.61 -3.63 22.87
CA TYR A 431 -7.01 -3.97 23.12
C TYR A 431 -7.83 -2.78 23.64
N ASN A 432 -9.15 -2.93 23.67
CA ASN A 432 -10.09 -1.95 24.21
C ASN A 432 -10.99 -2.55 25.29
N ALA A 433 -11.88 -1.74 25.85
CA ALA A 433 -12.80 -2.17 26.90
C ALA A 433 -13.89 -3.15 26.41
N ALA A 434 -14.16 -3.19 25.10
CA ALA A 434 -15.10 -4.11 24.49
C ALA A 434 -14.50 -5.51 24.25
N GLY A 435 -13.19 -5.70 24.52
CA GLY A 435 -12.49 -6.97 24.31
C GLY A 435 -11.99 -7.20 22.89
N GLU A 436 -12.17 -6.22 22.00
CA GLU A 436 -11.55 -6.25 20.68
C GLU A 436 -10.03 -6.07 20.82
N ARG A 437 -9.26 -6.81 20.03
CA ARG A 437 -7.80 -6.82 20.16
C ARG A 437 -7.08 -7.12 18.86
N MET A 438 -5.93 -6.48 18.69
CA MET A 438 -4.89 -6.77 17.74
C MET A 438 -3.68 -7.31 18.49
N VAL A 439 -3.09 -8.42 18.04
CA VAL A 439 -1.95 -9.03 18.71
C VAL A 439 -0.76 -9.09 17.76
N PHE A 440 0.39 -8.63 18.23
CA PHE A 440 1.67 -8.95 17.63
C PHE A 440 2.46 -9.85 18.56
N GLY A 441 3.07 -10.92 18.05
CA GLY A 441 3.86 -11.81 18.88
C GLY A 441 5.14 -12.31 18.21
N TYR A 442 6.05 -12.74 19.05
CA TYR A 442 7.24 -13.49 18.70
C TYR A 442 7.13 -14.91 19.24
N ASN A 443 7.26 -15.89 18.35
CA ASN A 443 7.35 -17.31 18.71
C ASN A 443 8.82 -17.75 18.72
N ASN A 444 9.38 -17.95 19.91
CA ASN A 444 10.78 -18.31 20.07
C ASN A 444 11.10 -19.73 19.52
N VAL A 445 10.15 -20.65 19.57
CA VAL A 445 10.38 -22.03 19.08
C VAL A 445 10.50 -22.06 17.56
N LYS A 446 9.62 -21.32 16.88
CA LYS A 446 9.57 -21.25 15.42
C LYS A 446 10.49 -20.19 14.83
N GLN A 447 11.03 -19.28 15.66
CA GLN A 447 11.80 -18.10 15.23
C GLN A 447 11.02 -17.25 14.22
N GLU A 448 9.77 -16.96 14.54
CA GLU A 448 8.87 -16.19 13.67
C GLU A 448 8.07 -15.15 14.47
N TYR A 449 7.72 -14.05 13.79
CA TYR A 449 6.75 -13.07 14.25
C TYR A 449 5.37 -13.40 13.72
N TYR A 450 4.32 -12.89 14.37
CA TYR A 450 2.95 -13.01 13.88
C TYR A 450 2.11 -11.80 14.24
N ILE A 451 1.12 -11.51 13.39
CA ILE A 451 0.00 -10.64 13.68
C ILE A 451 -1.26 -11.51 13.75
N ASP A 452 -2.02 -11.40 14.85
CA ASP A 452 -3.35 -12.00 14.98
C ASP A 452 -4.39 -10.89 15.06
N ARG A 453 -5.25 -10.81 14.02
CA ARG A 453 -6.37 -9.88 13.96
C ARG A 453 -7.74 -10.59 14.00
N SER A 454 -7.80 -11.83 14.41
CA SER A 454 -9.02 -12.65 14.46
C SER A 454 -10.11 -12.06 15.35
N ALA A 455 -9.75 -11.23 16.33
CA ALA A 455 -10.66 -10.57 17.27
C ALA A 455 -10.49 -9.04 17.27
N SER A 456 -10.14 -8.44 16.14
CA SER A 456 -9.79 -7.01 16.01
C SER A 456 -10.98 -6.08 15.68
N GLY A 457 -12.21 -6.52 15.96
CA GLY A 457 -13.46 -5.83 15.67
C GLY A 457 -14.21 -6.47 14.51
N ARG A 458 -14.61 -5.68 13.52
CA ARG A 458 -15.31 -6.19 12.33
C ARG A 458 -14.36 -7.03 11.48
N THR A 459 -14.61 -8.33 11.43
CA THR A 459 -13.88 -9.31 10.61
C THR A 459 -14.80 -10.12 9.69
N ASP A 460 -16.11 -9.88 9.78
CA ASP A 460 -17.19 -10.64 9.15
C ASP A 460 -17.47 -10.25 7.69
N PHE A 461 -16.85 -9.17 7.20
CA PHE A 461 -17.07 -8.65 5.84
C PHE A 461 -16.36 -9.46 4.74
N HIS A 462 -15.32 -10.23 5.10
CA HIS A 462 -14.62 -11.12 4.17
C HIS A 462 -13.98 -12.31 4.91
N PRO A 463 -14.14 -13.55 4.42
CA PRO A 463 -13.64 -14.76 5.11
C PRO A 463 -12.11 -14.82 5.22
N GLY A 464 -11.38 -14.18 4.31
CA GLY A 464 -9.91 -14.11 4.32
C GLY A 464 -9.35 -12.96 5.17
N PHE A 465 -10.21 -12.16 5.87
CA PHE A 465 -9.71 -11.01 6.63
C PHE A 465 -9.24 -11.38 8.04
N GLY A 466 -10.07 -12.02 8.83
CA GLY A 466 -9.73 -12.40 10.19
C GLY A 466 -8.77 -13.60 10.22
N GLY A 467 -7.56 -13.45 10.78
CA GLY A 467 -6.61 -14.56 10.81
C GLY A 467 -5.29 -14.22 11.50
N ILE A 468 -4.39 -15.19 11.46
CA ILE A 468 -3.01 -15.08 11.95
C ILE A 468 -2.08 -15.08 10.74
N TYR A 469 -1.23 -14.08 10.65
CA TYR A 469 -0.25 -13.86 9.58
C TYR A 469 1.15 -13.95 10.17
N THR A 470 2.04 -14.68 9.52
CA THR A 470 3.37 -14.96 10.08
C THR A 470 4.50 -14.37 9.22
N ALA A 471 5.63 -14.11 9.86
CA ALA A 471 6.83 -13.60 9.23
C ALA A 471 8.09 -14.24 9.86
N PRO A 472 9.13 -14.56 9.07
CA PRO A 472 10.36 -15.07 9.65
C PRO A 472 11.06 -13.99 10.48
N ARG A 473 11.64 -14.35 11.61
CA ARG A 473 12.63 -13.51 12.28
C ARG A 473 13.96 -13.66 11.56
N ILE A 474 14.35 -12.64 10.79
CA ILE A 474 15.59 -12.66 10.00
C ILE A 474 16.82 -12.51 10.91
N SER A 475 16.73 -11.66 11.93
CA SER A 475 17.82 -11.40 12.88
C SER A 475 18.10 -12.60 13.78
N LYS A 476 19.38 -12.84 14.08
CA LYS A 476 19.85 -13.78 15.13
C LYS A 476 20.33 -13.04 16.38
N ASP A 477 20.11 -11.73 16.47
CA ASP A 477 20.45 -10.94 17.66
C ASP A 477 19.71 -11.50 18.89
N PRO A 478 20.37 -11.68 20.06
CA PRO A 478 19.69 -12.12 21.27
C PRO A 478 18.72 -11.09 21.85
N VAL A 479 18.61 -9.91 21.24
CA VAL A 479 17.67 -8.84 21.61
C VAL A 479 16.61 -8.68 20.55
N LEU A 480 15.34 -8.71 20.97
CA LEU A 480 14.21 -8.21 20.18
C LEU A 480 14.26 -6.69 20.19
N ASN A 481 14.18 -6.08 19.02
CA ASN A 481 14.04 -4.65 18.84
C ASN A 481 12.81 -4.40 17.99
N LEU A 482 11.72 -3.92 18.60
CA LEU A 482 10.41 -3.81 18.01
C LEU A 482 9.94 -2.36 18.05
N GLU A 483 9.61 -1.81 16.89
CA GLU A 483 8.98 -0.49 16.74
C GLU A 483 7.56 -0.70 16.20
N PHE A 484 6.56 -0.28 16.97
CA PHE A 484 5.14 -0.37 16.64
C PHE A 484 4.61 1.00 16.26
N VAL A 485 3.93 1.10 15.15
CA VAL A 485 3.16 2.27 14.73
C VAL A 485 1.70 1.88 14.77
N LEU A 486 0.99 2.28 15.82
CA LEU A 486 -0.44 2.04 15.98
C LEU A 486 -1.22 3.30 15.59
N ASP A 487 -2.17 3.16 14.69
CA ASP A 487 -3.20 4.15 14.39
C ASP A 487 -4.59 3.57 14.61
N ARG A 488 -5.63 4.34 14.41
CA ARG A 488 -7.03 3.96 14.69
C ARG A 488 -7.50 2.68 13.99
N SER A 489 -6.90 2.35 12.87
CA SER A 489 -7.28 1.19 12.05
C SER A 489 -6.11 0.44 11.44
N SER A 490 -4.89 0.65 11.93
CA SER A 490 -3.70 -0.03 11.43
C SER A 490 -2.66 -0.26 12.51
N LEU A 491 -1.89 -1.32 12.34
CA LEU A 491 -0.68 -1.63 13.09
C LEU A 491 0.43 -1.95 12.09
N GLU A 492 1.49 -1.13 12.07
CA GLU A 492 2.72 -1.43 11.37
C GLU A 492 3.79 -1.78 12.40
N VAL A 493 4.53 -2.87 12.18
CA VAL A 493 5.58 -3.33 13.08
C VAL A 493 6.89 -3.47 12.32
N PHE A 494 7.93 -2.80 12.82
CA PHE A 494 9.28 -2.83 12.29
C PHE A 494 10.18 -3.58 13.28
N ALA A 495 10.39 -4.86 13.03
CA ALA A 495 11.15 -5.71 13.91
C ALA A 495 12.63 -5.76 13.53
N ASP A 496 13.50 -5.87 14.54
CA ASP A 496 14.95 -6.02 14.40
C ASP A 496 15.58 -4.93 13.50
N GLY A 497 15.16 -3.68 13.73
CA GLY A 497 15.65 -2.55 12.94
C GLY A 497 15.05 -2.46 11.55
N GLY A 498 13.90 -3.09 11.31
CA GLY A 498 13.20 -3.09 10.03
C GLY A 498 13.62 -4.20 9.06
N LEU A 499 14.34 -5.22 9.54
CA LEU A 499 14.64 -6.43 8.76
C LEU A 499 13.39 -7.25 8.47
N THR A 500 12.47 -7.31 9.43
CA THR A 500 11.15 -7.91 9.26
C THR A 500 10.11 -6.83 9.55
N VAL A 501 9.25 -6.57 8.59
CA VAL A 501 8.13 -5.62 8.72
C VAL A 501 6.82 -6.35 8.53
N MET A 502 5.81 -5.98 9.30
CA MET A 502 4.46 -6.52 9.18
C MET A 502 3.44 -5.40 9.33
N THR A 503 2.59 -5.23 8.33
CA THR A 503 1.48 -4.27 8.33
C THR A 503 0.15 -5.01 8.33
N GLY A 504 -0.77 -4.58 9.20
CA GLY A 504 -2.12 -5.12 9.28
C GLY A 504 -3.15 -4.04 9.59
N VAL A 505 -4.20 -3.94 8.77
CA VAL A 505 -5.36 -3.12 9.07
C VAL A 505 -6.34 -3.87 9.97
N PHE A 506 -7.12 -3.11 10.75
CA PHE A 506 -8.17 -3.65 11.62
C PHE A 506 -9.33 -2.67 11.74
N PHE A 507 -10.50 -3.16 12.17
CA PHE A 507 -11.72 -2.35 12.21
C PHE A 507 -12.44 -2.50 13.56
N SER A 508 -11.76 -2.07 14.64
CA SER A 508 -12.34 -2.08 15.99
C SER A 508 -13.37 -0.97 16.15
N GLN A 509 -14.48 -1.26 16.82
CA GLN A 509 -15.56 -0.30 17.06
C GLN A 509 -15.14 0.82 18.03
N GLN A 510 -14.17 0.54 18.88
CA GLN A 510 -13.54 1.51 19.80
C GLN A 510 -12.03 1.48 19.62
N PRO A 511 -11.33 2.62 19.80
CA PRO A 511 -9.87 2.65 19.72
C PRO A 511 -9.21 1.63 20.65
N LEU A 512 -8.13 0.99 20.18
CA LEU A 512 -7.31 0.07 20.98
C LEU A 512 -6.37 0.90 21.89
N THR A 513 -6.85 1.34 23.04
CA THR A 513 -6.16 2.27 23.95
C THR A 513 -5.38 1.57 25.06
N LYS A 514 -5.39 0.26 25.10
CA LYS A 514 -4.77 -0.54 26.15
C LYS A 514 -3.71 -1.46 25.58
N LEU A 515 -2.66 -1.70 26.37
CA LEU A 515 -1.57 -2.61 26.02
C LEU A 515 -1.30 -3.59 27.15
N LYS A 516 -1.33 -4.88 26.82
CA LYS A 516 -0.92 -5.96 27.69
C LYS A 516 0.21 -6.74 27.03
N VAL A 517 1.21 -7.11 27.80
CA VAL A 517 2.32 -7.98 27.39
C VAL A 517 2.14 -9.32 28.06
N ASN A 518 2.15 -10.40 27.28
CA ASN A 518 2.09 -11.79 27.76
C ASN A 518 3.37 -12.53 27.40
N THR A 519 3.85 -13.37 28.28
CA THR A 519 5.08 -14.15 28.10
C THR A 519 4.88 -15.59 28.58
N THR A 520 5.72 -16.50 28.14
CA THR A 520 5.67 -17.90 28.60
C THR A 520 6.30 -18.09 29.98
N ASP A 521 7.24 -17.21 30.34
CA ASP A 521 7.95 -17.22 31.60
C ASP A 521 8.32 -15.77 31.98
N ARG A 522 8.99 -15.54 33.11
CA ARG A 522 9.43 -14.18 33.49
C ARG A 522 10.30 -13.55 32.40
N TRP A 523 9.92 -12.34 31.98
CA TRP A 523 10.61 -11.55 30.96
C TRP A 523 10.76 -10.10 31.39
N THR A 524 11.81 -9.45 30.93
CA THR A 524 12.04 -8.04 31.26
C THR A 524 12.07 -7.19 29.99
N ILE A 525 11.19 -6.18 29.93
CA ILE A 525 11.31 -5.09 28.96
C ILE A 525 12.49 -4.24 29.41
N LYS A 526 13.63 -4.31 28.69
CA LYS A 526 14.83 -3.52 29.00
C LYS A 526 14.63 -2.04 28.76
N GLU A 527 13.94 -1.71 27.64
CA GLU A 527 13.63 -0.36 27.23
C GLU A 527 12.21 -0.34 26.61
N LEU A 528 11.44 0.69 26.97
CA LEU A 528 10.18 1.02 26.35
C LEU A 528 10.15 2.54 26.16
N ASP A 529 10.13 2.99 24.89
CA ASP A 529 9.93 4.39 24.52
C ASP A 529 8.56 4.51 23.84
N TYR A 530 7.71 5.38 24.38
CA TYR A 530 6.34 5.63 23.90
C TYR A 530 6.20 7.07 23.44
N ALA A 531 5.52 7.28 22.32
CA ALA A 531 5.19 8.59 21.78
C ALA A 531 3.72 8.64 21.32
N ALA A 532 2.87 9.34 22.08
CA ALA A 532 1.50 9.63 21.64
C ALA A 532 1.51 10.56 20.43
N MET A 533 0.72 10.27 19.41
CA MET A 533 0.76 10.96 18.12
C MET A 533 -0.38 11.97 17.96
N ALA A 534 -0.09 13.07 17.26
CA ALA A 534 -1.12 13.98 16.79
C ALA A 534 -1.90 13.40 15.60
N SER A 535 -3.10 13.91 15.38
CA SER A 535 -3.76 13.76 14.07
C SER A 535 -3.20 14.80 13.10
N ILE A 536 -3.19 14.46 11.83
CA ILE A 536 -2.83 15.36 10.72
C ILE A 536 -4.04 16.05 10.09
N TRP A 537 -5.22 15.63 10.53
CA TRP A 537 -6.51 16.16 10.08
C TRP A 537 -7.14 17.13 11.04
#